data_0193bc3ed3d434c1d0b497c4e45d3771
#
_entry.id   0193bc3ed3d434c1d0b497c4e45d3771
#
_cell.length_a   1.000
_cell.length_b   1.000
_cell.length_c   1.000
_cell.angle_alpha   90.00
_cell.angle_beta   90.00
_cell.angle_gamma   90.00
#
_symmetry.space_group_name_H-M   'P 1'
#
loop_
_entity.id
_entity.type
_entity.pdbx_description
1 polymer ?
#
loop_
_entity_poly.entity_id
_entity_poly.type
_entity_poly.pdbx_seq_one_letter_code
_entity_poly.pdbx_strand_id
1 'polypeptide(L)'
;MVIRYLNSQKNTSHQNSYSQPASSLTFFNRNELNQILSIYGKKVSEGKWKDYAIDHLEHSAIFSFFRNTFESAALKIIKNKKMNKSKLKYHLVSAAGIVIKRSNEIENIIKYLNSANLEIIKK
;
A
#
# COMPACT_ATOMS: atom_id res chain seq x y z
N MET A 1 -4.53 -8.18 -14.92
CA MET A 1 -4.18 -7.68 -13.59
C MET A 1 -5.05 -8.31 -12.54
N VAL A 2 -4.50 -8.68 -11.46
CA VAL A 2 -5.24 -9.30 -10.38
C VAL A 2 -5.30 -8.35 -9.21
N ILE A 3 -6.49 -8.10 -8.71
CA ILE A 3 -6.66 -7.23 -7.56
C ILE A 3 -6.94 -8.10 -6.36
N ARG A 4 -6.19 -7.92 -5.32
CA ARG A 4 -6.34 -8.70 -4.12
C ARG A 4 -6.89 -7.86 -3.02
N TYR A 5 -8.19 -7.99 -2.79
CA TYR A 5 -8.79 -7.35 -1.66
C TYR A 5 -8.87 -8.39 -0.59
N LEU A 6 -8.09 -8.23 0.40
CA LEU A 6 -8.05 -9.21 1.39
C LEU A 6 -9.30 -9.26 2.13
N ASN A 7 -9.82 -10.29 2.20
CA ASN A 7 -10.92 -10.59 3.02
C ASN A 7 -11.98 -9.59 3.17
N SER A 8 -11.80 -8.45 2.70
CA SER A 8 -12.81 -7.49 2.91
C SER A 8 -14.09 -7.98 2.34
N GLN A 9 -14.07 -8.70 1.27
CA GLN A 9 -15.31 -9.11 0.74
C GLN A 9 -15.89 -10.22 1.46
N LYS A 10 -15.14 -11.10 1.97
CA LYS A 10 -15.78 -12.22 2.45
C LYS A 10 -16.42 -12.03 3.73
N ASN A 11 -15.85 -11.26 4.56
CA ASN A 11 -16.49 -11.21 5.79
C ASN A 11 -17.45 -10.17 5.89
N THR A 12 -17.67 -9.45 4.92
CA THR A 12 -18.58 -8.46 5.06
C THR A 12 -19.94 -8.93 5.03
N SER A 13 -20.23 -10.01 4.52
CA SER A 13 -21.54 -10.23 4.25
C SER A 13 -22.20 -10.47 5.52
N HIS A 14 -22.34 -11.19 6.13
CA HIS A 14 -23.37 -11.47 7.00
C HIS A 14 -23.16 -11.22 8.40
N GLN A 15 -22.06 -11.30 8.87
CA GLN A 15 -21.93 -11.15 10.25
C GLN A 15 -21.54 -9.84 10.64
N ASN A 16 -21.73 -8.96 9.81
CA ASN A 16 -21.18 -7.72 10.08
C ASN A 16 -21.78 -6.96 11.16
N SER A 17 -22.94 -7.29 11.55
CA SER A 17 -23.50 -6.54 12.64
C SER A 17 -22.65 -6.62 13.87
N TYR A 18 -21.84 -7.62 14.00
CA TYR A 18 -20.99 -7.73 15.16
C TYR A 18 -19.55 -7.47 14.87
N SER A 19 -19.22 -7.20 13.62
CA SER A 19 -17.84 -6.94 13.31
C SER A 19 -17.51 -5.53 13.63
N GLN A 20 -16.27 -5.16 13.51
CA GLN A 20 -15.87 -3.82 13.74
C GLN A 20 -16.46 -2.89 12.73
N PRO A 21 -16.85 -1.70 13.13
CA PRO A 21 -17.35 -0.73 12.18
C PRO A 21 -16.26 -0.39 11.17
N ALA A 22 -16.67 -0.04 9.97
CA ALA A 22 -15.71 0.37 8.97
C ALA A 22 -14.87 1.53 9.47
N SER A 23 -15.42 2.38 10.31
CA SER A 23 -14.68 3.53 10.80
C SER A 23 -13.51 3.13 11.68
N SER A 24 -13.47 1.90 12.19
CA SER A 24 -12.36 1.48 13.01
C SER A 24 -11.17 1.03 12.17
N LEU A 25 -11.34 0.84 10.87
CA LEU A 25 -10.25 0.45 10.01
C LEU A 25 -9.57 1.67 9.43
N THR A 26 -8.34 1.48 9.00
CA THR A 26 -7.60 2.54 8.33
C THR A 26 -7.71 2.36 6.84
N PHE A 27 -8.04 3.43 6.12
CA PHE A 27 -8.23 3.39 4.69
C PHE A 27 -7.35 4.41 4.02
N PHE A 28 -6.94 4.12 2.79
CA PHE A 28 -6.39 5.16 1.94
C PHE A 28 -7.57 6.00 1.45
N ASN A 29 -7.42 7.33 1.46
CA ASN A 29 -8.47 8.18 0.94
C ASN A 29 -8.36 8.25 -0.58
N ARG A 30 -9.32 8.93 -1.20
CA ARG A 30 -9.36 8.98 -2.65
C ARG A 30 -8.11 9.61 -3.25
N ASN A 31 -7.63 10.68 -2.66
CA ASN A 31 -6.44 11.35 -3.18
C ASN A 31 -5.23 10.44 -3.09
N GLU A 32 -5.08 9.75 -1.99
CA GLU A 32 -3.98 8.82 -1.81
C GLU A 32 -4.05 7.70 -2.85
N LEU A 33 -5.23 7.11 -3.01
CA LEU A 33 -5.37 6.02 -3.96
C LEU A 33 -5.14 6.49 -5.40
N ASN A 34 -5.61 7.68 -5.74
CA ASN A 34 -5.38 8.19 -7.07
C ASN A 34 -3.90 8.30 -7.38
N GLN A 35 -3.12 8.81 -6.44
CA GLN A 35 -1.70 8.96 -6.64
C GLN A 35 -1.00 7.61 -6.70
N ILE A 36 -1.37 6.69 -5.82
CA ILE A 36 -0.75 5.38 -5.80
C ILE A 36 -1.08 4.61 -7.08
N LEU A 37 -2.33 4.64 -7.50
CA LEU A 37 -2.72 3.92 -8.70
C LEU A 37 -2.12 4.53 -9.96
N SER A 38 -1.88 5.83 -9.94
CA SER A 38 -1.22 6.48 -11.07
C SER A 38 0.21 5.99 -11.23
N ILE A 39 0.97 5.92 -10.14
CA ILE A 39 2.33 5.42 -10.23
C ILE A 39 2.33 3.91 -10.53
N TYR A 40 1.35 3.19 -10.01
CA TYR A 40 1.22 1.77 -10.31
C TYR A 40 1.02 1.57 -11.82
N GLY A 41 0.10 2.30 -12.42
CA GLY A 41 -0.16 2.18 -13.85
C GLY A 41 1.07 2.50 -14.69
N LYS A 42 1.82 3.51 -14.28
CA LYS A 42 3.04 3.84 -14.98
C LYS A 42 4.04 2.71 -14.93
N LYS A 43 4.23 2.12 -13.75
CA LYS A 43 5.20 1.03 -13.61
C LYS A 43 4.74 -0.23 -14.31
N VAL A 44 3.43 -0.46 -14.38
CA VAL A 44 2.91 -1.59 -15.14
C VAL A 44 3.21 -1.38 -16.64
N SER A 45 2.99 -0.18 -17.14
CA SER A 45 3.25 0.08 -18.55
C SER A 45 4.72 -0.03 -18.88
N GLU A 46 5.59 0.15 -17.91
CA GLU A 46 7.02 -0.03 -18.11
C GLU A 46 7.46 -1.47 -17.88
N GLY A 47 6.53 -2.36 -17.58
CA GLY A 47 6.86 -3.76 -17.38
C GLY A 47 7.48 -4.07 -16.03
N LYS A 48 7.42 -3.14 -15.10
CA LYS A 48 8.10 -3.33 -13.82
C LYS A 48 7.23 -3.96 -12.77
N TRP A 49 5.94 -3.68 -12.79
CA TRP A 49 5.01 -4.25 -11.81
C TRP A 49 3.89 -4.94 -12.54
N LYS A 50 3.25 -5.93 -11.89
CA LYS A 50 2.19 -6.68 -12.52
C LYS A 50 0.91 -6.75 -11.71
N ASP A 51 1.00 -6.58 -10.41
CA ASP A 51 -0.15 -6.82 -9.57
C ASP A 51 -0.07 -5.95 -8.33
N TYR A 52 -1.19 -5.79 -7.65
CA TYR A 52 -1.20 -5.08 -6.39
C TYR A 52 -2.24 -5.68 -5.45
N ALA A 53 -2.12 -5.34 -4.18
CA ALA A 53 -3.08 -5.75 -3.17
C ALA A 53 -3.26 -4.61 -2.21
N ILE A 54 -4.44 -4.50 -1.64
CA ILE A 54 -4.75 -3.47 -0.64
C ILE A 54 -5.28 -4.15 0.60
N ASP A 55 -4.72 -3.80 1.74
CA ASP A 55 -5.17 -4.28 3.04
C ASP A 55 -5.62 -3.12 3.89
N HIS A 56 -6.80 -3.22 4.48
CA HIS A 56 -7.29 -2.21 5.41
C HIS A 56 -7.34 -2.84 6.78
N LEU A 57 -6.44 -2.40 7.65
CA LEU A 57 -6.31 -2.95 8.98
C LEU A 57 -6.70 -1.90 10.01
N GLU A 58 -6.74 -2.31 11.27
CA GLU A 58 -7.19 -1.40 12.30
C GLU A 58 -6.25 -0.22 12.46
N HIS A 59 -4.95 -0.47 12.42
CA HIS A 59 -3.98 0.59 12.68
C HIS A 59 -3.20 1.01 11.44
N SER A 60 -3.46 0.41 10.31
CA SER A 60 -2.72 0.78 9.11
C SER A 60 -3.47 0.34 7.86
N ALA A 61 -3.12 0.96 6.74
CA ALA A 61 -3.57 0.51 5.42
C ALA A 61 -2.30 0.21 4.64
N ILE A 62 -2.32 -0.85 3.85
CA ILE A 62 -1.13 -1.28 3.15
C ILE A 62 -1.45 -1.48 1.68
N PHE A 63 -0.64 -0.86 0.82
CA PHE A 63 -0.76 -1.06 -0.62
C PHE A 63 0.51 -1.78 -1.06
N SER A 64 0.35 -3.01 -1.57
CA SER A 64 1.48 -3.86 -1.94
C SER A 64 1.61 -3.92 -3.44
N PHE A 65 2.83 -3.80 -3.94
CA PHE A 65 3.13 -3.90 -5.36
C PHE A 65 3.90 -5.18 -5.62
N PHE A 66 3.51 -5.90 -6.68
CA PHE A 66 4.13 -7.18 -7.01
C PHE A 66 4.73 -7.12 -8.41
N ARG A 67 5.94 -7.62 -8.55
CA ARG A 67 6.54 -7.76 -9.87
C ARG A 67 6.06 -9.02 -10.55
N ASN A 68 5.72 -10.02 -9.77
CA ASN A 68 5.14 -11.24 -10.28
C ASN A 68 3.97 -11.62 -9.43
N THR A 69 2.99 -12.29 -10.04
CA THR A 69 1.80 -12.66 -9.33
C THR A 69 2.07 -13.65 -8.20
N PHE A 70 3.09 -14.47 -8.38
CA PHE A 70 3.32 -15.55 -7.43
C PHE A 70 4.43 -15.27 -6.42
N GLU A 71 5.00 -14.09 -6.44
CA GLU A 71 6.04 -13.74 -5.50
C GLU A 71 5.49 -12.90 -4.37
N SER A 72 6.29 -12.71 -3.35
CA SER A 72 5.90 -11.78 -2.31
C SER A 72 6.02 -10.36 -2.84
N ALA A 73 5.44 -9.43 -2.14
CA ALA A 73 5.40 -8.04 -2.59
C ALA A 73 6.81 -7.48 -2.70
N ALA A 74 7.05 -6.77 -3.79
CA ALA A 74 8.34 -6.12 -3.99
C ALA A 74 8.47 -4.86 -3.14
N LEU A 75 7.38 -4.12 -3.02
CA LEU A 75 7.34 -2.89 -2.24
C LEU A 75 5.97 -2.75 -1.60
N LYS A 76 5.93 -2.04 -0.49
CA LYS A 76 4.66 -1.76 0.17
C LYS A 76 4.64 -0.31 0.62
N ILE A 77 3.50 0.35 0.45
CA ILE A 77 3.26 1.65 1.06
C ILE A 77 2.36 1.40 2.26
N ILE A 78 2.82 1.80 3.42
CA ILE A 78 2.06 1.62 4.65
C ILE A 78 1.63 2.98 5.14
N LYS A 79 0.32 3.14 5.34
CA LYS A 79 -0.24 4.33 5.94
C LYS A 79 -0.57 4.00 7.38
N ASN A 80 0.01 4.71 8.30
CA ASN A 80 -0.25 4.50 9.71
C ASN A 80 -1.42 5.36 10.17
N LYS A 81 -2.24 4.80 11.04
CA LYS A 81 -3.30 5.56 11.62
C LYS A 81 -2.69 6.65 12.49
N LYS A 82 -3.30 7.83 12.46
CA LYS A 82 -2.71 8.96 13.11
C LYS A 82 -2.96 8.95 14.60
N MET A 83 -2.46 7.97 15.28
CA MET A 83 -2.63 7.92 16.72
C MET A 83 -1.34 8.18 17.45
N ASN A 84 -0.24 7.89 16.82
CA ASN A 84 1.06 8.05 17.48
C ASN A 84 1.82 9.15 16.77
N LYS A 85 1.98 10.28 17.42
CA LYS A 85 2.60 11.42 16.78
C LYS A 85 4.08 11.23 16.53
N SER A 86 4.69 10.26 17.16
CA SER A 86 6.11 10.04 16.95
C SER A 86 6.37 9.27 15.66
N LYS A 87 5.34 8.70 15.05
CA LYS A 87 5.53 7.97 13.81
C LYS A 87 5.11 8.81 12.64
N LEU A 88 5.88 8.77 11.58
CA LEU A 88 5.47 9.40 10.35
C LEU A 88 4.32 8.62 9.73
N LYS A 89 3.50 9.33 8.97
CA LYS A 89 2.24 8.74 8.50
C LYS A 89 2.44 7.66 7.46
N TYR A 90 3.41 7.82 6.59
CA TYR A 90 3.61 6.87 5.49
C TYR A 90 5.00 6.29 5.52
N HIS A 91 5.08 4.99 5.23
CA HIS A 91 6.35 4.30 5.08
C HIS A 91 6.36 3.54 3.76
N LEU A 92 7.48 3.59 3.06
CA LEU A 92 7.71 2.74 1.90
C LEU A 92 8.66 1.66 2.35
N VAL A 93 8.27 0.39 2.16
CA VAL A 93 9.01 -0.73 2.71
C VAL A 93 9.36 -1.70 1.60
N SER A 94 10.59 -2.22 1.64
CA SER A 94 11.06 -3.17 0.64
C SER A 94 10.57 -4.58 0.94
N ALA A 95 10.84 -5.49 0.01
CA ALA A 95 10.47 -6.90 0.19
C ALA A 95 11.08 -7.50 1.44
N ALA A 96 12.25 -7.03 1.82
CA ALA A 96 12.91 -7.54 3.01
C ALA A 96 12.40 -6.90 4.30
N GLY A 97 11.42 -6.02 4.21
CA GLY A 97 10.89 -5.36 5.39
C GLY A 97 11.66 -4.13 5.80
N ILE A 98 12.57 -3.65 4.97
CA ILE A 98 13.37 -2.49 5.30
C ILE A 98 12.64 -1.24 4.88
N VAL A 99 12.57 -0.25 5.76
CA VAL A 99 11.93 1.02 5.44
C VAL A 99 12.85 1.82 4.57
N ILE A 100 12.41 2.12 3.36
CA ILE A 100 13.19 2.85 2.39
C ILE A 100 12.98 4.35 2.52
N LYS A 101 11.75 4.74 2.79
CA LYS A 101 11.39 6.16 2.84
C LYS A 101 10.26 6.36 3.81
N ARG A 102 10.28 7.45 4.56
CA ARG A 102 9.20 7.82 5.45
C ARG A 102 8.81 9.26 5.18
N SER A 103 7.53 9.55 5.34
CA SER A 103 7.06 10.91 5.17
C SER A 103 5.70 11.08 5.78
N ASN A 104 5.34 12.31 6.10
CA ASN A 104 3.98 12.64 6.51
C ASN A 104 3.11 12.98 5.31
N GLU A 105 3.67 12.99 4.10
CA GLU A 105 2.92 13.33 2.91
C GLU A 105 3.10 12.25 1.88
N ILE A 106 1.97 11.80 1.33
CA ILE A 106 2.02 10.72 0.34
C ILE A 106 2.80 11.18 -0.89
N GLU A 107 2.75 12.47 -1.20
CA GLU A 107 3.44 12.98 -2.38
C GLU A 107 4.92 12.69 -2.35
N ASN A 108 5.51 12.70 -1.17
CA ASN A 108 6.94 12.42 -1.07
C ASN A 108 7.25 10.96 -1.35
N ILE A 109 6.36 10.06 -0.96
CA ILE A 109 6.52 8.64 -1.26
C ILE A 109 6.37 8.42 -2.77
N ILE A 110 5.36 9.05 -3.36
CA ILE A 110 5.11 8.90 -4.79
C ILE A 110 6.28 9.47 -5.60
N LYS A 111 6.78 10.62 -5.18
CA LYS A 111 7.90 11.22 -5.87
C LYS A 111 9.13 10.32 -5.82
N TYR A 112 9.36 9.71 -4.67
CA TYR A 112 10.48 8.81 -4.54
C TYR A 112 10.32 7.61 -5.49
N LEU A 113 9.14 7.03 -5.54
CA LEU A 113 8.89 5.90 -6.42
C LEU A 113 9.04 6.28 -7.89
N ASN A 114 8.64 7.49 -8.23
CA ASN A 114 8.70 7.92 -9.60
C ASN A 114 10.14 8.18 -10.06
N SER A 115 10.98 8.65 -9.18
CA SER A 115 12.33 9.05 -9.56
C SER A 115 13.39 8.03 -9.22
N ALA A 116 13.12 7.12 -8.31
CA ALA A 116 14.16 6.23 -7.83
C ALA A 116 14.47 5.14 -8.82
N ASN A 117 15.71 4.73 -8.84
CA ASN A 117 16.10 3.57 -9.59
C ASN A 117 15.87 2.36 -8.70
N LEU A 118 14.71 1.78 -8.83
CA LEU A 118 14.31 0.73 -7.92
C LEU A 118 15.13 -0.55 -8.07
N GLU A 119 15.81 -0.71 -9.18
CA GLU A 119 16.67 -1.87 -9.32
C GLU A 119 17.81 -1.86 -8.34
N ILE A 120 18.28 -0.70 -7.98
CA ILE A 120 19.34 -0.61 -7.01
C ILE A 120 18.86 -1.04 -5.65
N ILE A 121 17.63 -0.72 -5.35
CA ILE A 121 17.07 -1.02 -4.05
C ILE A 121 16.84 -2.50 -3.86
N LYS A 122 16.70 -3.22 -4.92
CA LYS A 122 16.43 -4.64 -4.80
C LYS A 122 17.56 -5.42 -4.16
N LYS A 123 18.70 -4.93 -4.15
CA LYS A 123 19.81 -5.67 -3.59
C LYS A 123 19.76 -5.75 -2.08
#